data_6a66c33c1b4f871bd744bcf8e4fd4b1c
#
_entry.id   6a66c33c1b4f871bd744bcf8e4fd4b1c
#
_cell.length_a   1.000
_cell.length_b   1.000
_cell.length_c   1.000
_cell.angle_alpha   90.00
_cell.angle_beta   90.00
_cell.angle_gamma   90.00
#
_symmetry.space_group_name_H-M   'P 1'
#
loop_
_entity.id
_entity.type
_entity.pdbx_description
1 polymer ?
#
loop_
_entity_poly.entity_id
_entity_poly.type
_entity_poly.pdbx_seq_one_letter_code
_entity_poly.pdbx_strand_id
1 'polypeptide(L)'
;HFHSDHIDGLGEVATLRWAGGDWDSPLMTHGPDGVAEIVSGFNLAYHRDQAYRTEHHGLEVTPPTSWGLAASAFALPEDGEAPVVFESGDLRVTAFAVDHEPVSPAVGYRIQYKDRSIAISGDTAKSANLIEMTQGVDVLFHEALSKVIVRRMNAAAKTAGNSGMAQITMDILDYHASPVEAAESAQEAGASALVVYHVVPPLPISPLEGIFKEGMDDAFDGEIEISVDGTFVSLPAGSNEIDIDSP
;
A
#
# COMPACT_ATOMS: atom_id res chain seq x y z
N HIS A 1 7.86 -0.35 1.36
CA HIS A 1 9.09 0.38 1.01
C HIS A 1 8.91 1.87 1.28
N PHE A 2 9.94 2.71 0.98
CA PHE A 2 9.96 4.11 1.40
C PHE A 2 9.98 5.10 0.23
N HIS A 3 9.39 4.76 -0.92
CA HIS A 3 9.11 5.78 -1.92
C HIS A 3 8.13 6.80 -1.35
N SER A 4 8.20 8.05 -1.82
CA SER A 4 7.45 9.16 -1.25
C SER A 4 5.94 8.96 -1.29
N ASP A 5 5.42 8.41 -2.36
CA ASP A 5 4.00 8.11 -2.58
C ASP A 5 3.42 7.05 -1.63
N HIS A 6 4.29 6.31 -0.90
CA HIS A 6 3.89 5.37 0.15
C HIS A 6 4.00 5.94 1.57
N ILE A 7 4.67 7.07 1.75
CA ILE A 7 4.94 7.63 3.07
C ILE A 7 4.48 9.09 3.25
N ASP A 8 4.16 9.81 2.17
CA ASP A 8 3.86 11.25 2.21
C ASP A 8 2.80 11.65 3.24
N GLY A 9 1.77 10.83 3.43
CA GLY A 9 0.68 11.08 4.36
C GLY A 9 1.02 10.91 5.85
N LEU A 10 2.16 10.31 6.21
CA LEU A 10 2.47 9.95 7.60
C LEU A 10 2.48 11.14 8.55
N GLY A 11 3.10 12.25 8.14
CA GLY A 11 3.19 13.45 8.97
C GLY A 11 1.82 14.09 9.22
N GLU A 12 0.97 14.15 8.19
CA GLU A 12 -0.38 14.68 8.30
C GLU A 12 -1.26 13.80 9.18
N VAL A 13 -1.26 12.48 8.96
CA VAL A 13 -2.03 11.51 9.77
C VAL A 13 -1.64 11.61 11.25
N ALA A 14 -0.34 11.67 11.55
CA ALA A 14 0.14 11.82 12.93
C ALA A 14 -0.33 13.13 13.57
N THR A 15 -0.27 14.23 12.82
CA THR A 15 -0.69 15.55 13.29
C THR A 15 -2.20 15.62 13.50
N LEU A 16 -3.01 15.11 12.56
CA LEU A 16 -4.48 15.10 12.70
C LEU A 16 -4.94 14.19 13.84
N ARG A 17 -4.31 13.01 13.98
CA ARG A 17 -4.57 12.11 15.09
C ARG A 17 -4.30 12.79 16.44
N TRP A 18 -3.16 13.45 16.58
CA TRP A 18 -2.76 14.13 17.79
C TRP A 18 -3.63 15.35 18.11
N ALA A 19 -3.84 16.24 17.12
CA ALA A 19 -4.58 17.48 17.32
C ALA A 19 -6.10 17.29 17.41
N GLY A 20 -6.64 16.22 16.82
CA GLY A 20 -8.07 15.92 16.75
C GLY A 20 -8.54 14.82 17.68
N GLY A 21 -7.63 14.12 18.38
CA GLY A 21 -7.94 12.98 19.24
C GLY A 21 -7.36 13.13 20.65
N ASP A 22 -7.95 12.43 21.60
CA ASP A 22 -7.49 12.38 22.99
C ASP A 22 -6.55 11.16 23.17
N TRP A 23 -5.37 11.24 22.53
CA TRP A 23 -4.37 10.18 22.55
C TRP A 23 -3.25 10.50 23.55
N ASP A 24 -2.81 9.48 24.26
CA ASP A 24 -1.77 9.57 25.31
C ASP A 24 -0.34 9.24 24.82
N SER A 25 -0.22 8.81 23.55
CA SER A 25 1.03 8.36 22.97
C SER A 25 1.15 8.75 21.48
N PRO A 26 2.39 8.87 20.93
CA PRO A 26 2.62 9.05 19.51
C PRO A 26 2.00 7.92 18.67
N LEU A 27 1.73 8.19 17.40
CA LEU A 27 1.27 7.15 16.46
C LEU A 27 2.40 6.14 16.21
N MET A 28 2.18 4.90 16.65
CA MET A 28 3.12 3.82 16.38
C MET A 28 3.11 3.46 14.90
N THR A 29 4.29 3.49 14.28
CA THR A 29 4.50 3.18 12.87
C THR A 29 5.37 1.94 12.75
N HIS A 30 4.77 0.83 12.32
CA HIS A 30 5.48 -0.42 12.07
C HIS A 30 5.99 -0.44 10.63
N GLY A 31 7.25 -0.82 10.43
CA GLY A 31 7.84 -0.89 9.10
C GLY A 31 9.16 -1.66 9.10
N PRO A 32 9.68 -2.00 7.91
CA PRO A 32 10.99 -2.64 7.79
C PRO A 32 12.11 -1.71 8.24
N ASP A 33 13.32 -2.24 8.32
CA ASP A 33 14.53 -1.46 8.63
C ASP A 33 14.61 -0.19 7.77
N GLY A 34 14.87 0.95 8.42
CA GLY A 34 14.78 2.29 7.82
C GLY A 34 13.57 3.10 8.28
N VAL A 35 12.52 2.48 8.82
CA VAL A 35 11.32 3.20 9.30
C VAL A 35 11.64 4.24 10.37
N ALA A 36 12.65 4.01 11.20
CA ALA A 36 13.07 4.96 12.23
C ALA A 36 13.63 6.27 11.66
N GLU A 37 14.31 6.22 10.51
CA GLU A 37 14.80 7.40 9.80
C GLU A 37 13.64 8.21 9.23
N ILE A 38 12.66 7.55 8.62
CA ILE A 38 11.44 8.16 8.08
C ILE A 38 10.65 8.86 9.18
N VAL A 39 10.40 8.16 10.29
CA VAL A 39 9.71 8.71 11.48
C VAL A 39 10.44 9.94 12.02
N SER A 40 11.77 9.88 12.14
CA SER A 40 12.57 11.01 12.60
C SER A 40 12.48 12.20 11.65
N GLY A 41 12.48 11.96 10.33
CA GLY A 41 12.34 12.97 9.30
C GLY A 41 11.00 13.71 9.39
N PHE A 42 9.88 12.98 9.48
CA PHE A 42 8.55 13.57 9.63
C PHE A 42 8.38 14.32 10.95
N ASN A 43 8.86 13.78 12.06
CA ASN A 43 8.84 14.46 13.35
C ASN A 43 9.62 15.78 13.30
N LEU A 44 10.78 15.80 12.63
CA LEU A 44 11.55 17.02 12.45
C LEU A 44 10.82 18.05 11.55
N ALA A 45 10.24 17.61 10.45
CA ALA A 45 9.51 18.48 9.52
C ALA A 45 8.29 19.15 10.17
N TYR A 46 7.54 18.44 11.01
CA TYR A 46 6.33 18.94 11.67
C TYR A 46 6.56 19.53 13.06
N HIS A 47 7.81 19.56 13.56
CA HIS A 47 8.12 20.09 14.89
C HIS A 47 7.63 21.52 15.13
N ARG A 48 7.69 22.39 14.12
CA ARG A 48 7.21 23.79 14.23
C ARG A 48 5.68 23.87 14.39
N ASP A 49 4.95 23.06 13.63
CA ASP A 49 3.49 22.97 13.75
C ASP A 49 3.08 22.50 15.14
N GLN A 50 3.74 21.47 15.65
CA GLN A 50 3.56 20.99 17.03
C GLN A 50 3.73 22.11 18.06
N ALA A 51 4.83 22.87 17.97
CA ALA A 51 5.10 23.96 18.90
C ALA A 51 4.02 25.04 18.86
N TYR A 52 3.58 25.44 17.67
CA TYR A 52 2.53 26.45 17.49
C TYR A 52 1.19 26.01 18.07
N ARG A 53 0.78 24.75 17.83
CA ARG A 53 -0.48 24.22 18.37
C ARG A 53 -0.43 24.10 19.88
N THR A 54 0.65 23.59 20.45
CA THR A 54 0.80 23.49 21.91
C THR A 54 0.81 24.86 22.59
N GLU A 55 1.50 25.85 22.00
CA GLU A 55 1.50 27.23 22.50
C GLU A 55 0.10 27.85 22.49
N HIS A 56 -0.68 27.60 21.42
CA HIS A 56 -2.00 28.19 21.24
C HIS A 56 -3.10 27.46 22.02
N HIS A 57 -3.11 26.11 22.02
CA HIS A 57 -4.19 25.32 22.60
C HIS A 57 -3.91 24.82 24.03
N GLY A 58 -2.64 24.90 24.44
CA GLY A 58 -2.18 24.47 25.77
C GLY A 58 -1.83 22.98 25.86
N LEU A 59 -1.08 22.65 26.93
CA LEU A 59 -0.53 21.33 27.16
C LEU A 59 -1.59 20.23 27.44
N GLU A 60 -2.79 20.64 27.86
CA GLU A 60 -3.89 19.69 28.12
C GLU A 60 -4.57 19.22 26.84
N VAL A 61 -4.65 20.10 25.83
CA VAL A 61 -5.34 19.82 24.56
C VAL A 61 -4.38 19.22 23.53
N THR A 62 -3.15 19.71 23.49
CA THR A 62 -2.12 19.26 22.56
C THR A 62 -0.82 18.96 23.30
N PRO A 63 -0.81 17.86 24.09
CA PRO A 63 0.36 17.47 24.89
C PRO A 63 1.52 17.02 23.97
N PRO A 64 2.74 17.57 24.14
CA PRO A 64 3.91 17.15 23.35
C PRO A 64 4.27 15.67 23.52
N THR A 65 3.83 15.04 24.62
CA THR A 65 4.14 13.64 24.94
C THR A 65 3.45 12.63 24.03
N SER A 66 2.32 13.00 23.43
CA SER A 66 1.57 12.15 22.50
C SER A 66 1.68 12.57 21.04
N TRP A 67 2.51 13.59 20.78
CA TRP A 67 2.71 14.12 19.43
C TRP A 67 3.64 13.24 18.58
N GLY A 68 3.34 13.22 17.27
CA GLY A 68 4.19 12.69 16.21
C GLY A 68 4.09 11.18 16.04
N LEU A 69 5.16 10.62 15.53
CA LEU A 69 5.33 9.22 15.18
C LEU A 69 6.32 8.53 16.11
N ALA A 70 6.10 7.26 16.40
CA ALA A 70 7.07 6.37 17.04
C ALA A 70 7.32 5.16 16.15
N ALA A 71 8.59 4.75 15.97
CA ALA A 71 8.96 3.66 15.08
C ALA A 71 8.99 2.32 15.79
N SER A 72 8.49 1.27 15.12
CA SER A 72 8.67 -0.14 15.46
C SER A 72 9.22 -0.85 14.24
N ALA A 73 10.54 -1.00 14.18
CA ALA A 73 11.22 -1.62 13.05
C ALA A 73 11.22 -3.15 13.15
N PHE A 74 11.15 -3.81 11.99
CA PHE A 74 11.39 -5.24 11.84
C PHE A 74 12.36 -5.49 10.67
N ALA A 75 13.10 -6.58 10.72
CA ALA A 75 13.99 -6.98 9.62
C ALA A 75 13.15 -7.41 8.40
N LEU A 76 13.67 -7.18 7.18
CA LEU A 76 13.06 -7.74 5.98
C LEU A 76 12.96 -9.26 6.12
N PRO A 77 11.77 -9.88 6.03
CA PRO A 77 11.63 -11.33 6.10
C PRO A 77 12.34 -12.03 4.95
N GLU A 78 12.81 -13.26 5.17
CA GLU A 78 13.25 -14.12 4.08
C GLU A 78 12.05 -14.69 3.31
N ASP A 79 12.25 -15.16 2.09
CA ASP A 79 11.19 -15.84 1.33
C ASP A 79 10.67 -17.07 2.10
N GLY A 80 9.36 -17.24 2.09
CA GLY A 80 8.68 -18.27 2.89
C GLY A 80 8.43 -17.88 4.35
N GLU A 81 8.85 -16.68 4.78
CA GLU A 81 8.61 -16.19 6.14
C GLU A 81 7.60 -15.04 6.17
N ALA A 82 6.71 -15.07 7.17
CA ALA A 82 5.75 -14.00 7.44
C ALA A 82 5.64 -13.73 8.95
N PRO A 83 6.64 -13.08 9.56
CA PRO A 83 6.62 -12.76 10.98
C PRO A 83 5.46 -11.83 11.34
N VAL A 84 4.95 -11.98 12.57
CA VAL A 84 3.95 -11.08 13.14
C VAL A 84 4.63 -9.75 13.47
N VAL A 85 4.15 -8.68 12.86
CA VAL A 85 4.66 -7.31 13.06
C VAL A 85 3.73 -6.47 13.94
N PHE A 86 2.46 -6.88 14.05
CA PHE A 86 1.50 -6.27 14.96
C PHE A 86 0.44 -7.28 15.37
N GLU A 87 0.02 -7.24 16.64
CA GLU A 87 -1.06 -8.06 17.18
C GLU A 87 -1.82 -7.29 18.27
N SER A 88 -3.15 -7.33 18.21
CA SER A 88 -4.03 -6.73 19.22
C SER A 88 -5.39 -7.42 19.25
N GLY A 89 -5.69 -8.14 20.32
CA GLY A 89 -6.91 -8.95 20.42
C GLY A 89 -6.99 -9.98 19.29
N ASP A 90 -8.05 -9.92 18.50
CA ASP A 90 -8.27 -10.82 17.35
C ASP A 90 -7.59 -10.32 16.05
N LEU A 91 -6.98 -9.13 16.07
CA LEU A 91 -6.28 -8.55 14.93
C LEU A 91 -4.83 -8.99 14.92
N ARG A 92 -4.37 -9.53 13.79
CA ARG A 92 -3.00 -9.95 13.55
C ARG A 92 -2.52 -9.46 12.21
N VAL A 93 -1.33 -8.87 12.17
CA VAL A 93 -0.67 -8.42 10.94
C VAL A 93 0.68 -9.11 10.82
N THR A 94 0.90 -9.76 9.68
CA THR A 94 2.20 -10.30 9.30
C THR A 94 2.76 -9.53 8.12
N ALA A 95 4.09 -9.44 8.01
CA ALA A 95 4.78 -8.85 6.88
C ALA A 95 5.55 -9.95 6.13
N PHE A 96 5.67 -9.82 4.82
CA PHE A 96 6.44 -10.72 3.96
C PHE A 96 7.19 -9.91 2.89
N ALA A 97 8.32 -10.45 2.40
CA ALA A 97 9.08 -9.82 1.34
C ALA A 97 8.31 -9.86 0.01
N VAL A 98 8.48 -8.81 -0.80
CA VAL A 98 7.99 -8.74 -2.19
C VAL A 98 9.12 -8.34 -3.12
N ASP A 99 8.92 -8.55 -4.43
CA ASP A 99 9.93 -8.31 -5.45
C ASP A 99 9.78 -6.91 -6.06
N HIS A 100 10.51 -5.95 -5.54
CA HIS A 100 10.55 -4.57 -6.05
C HIS A 100 11.97 -4.09 -6.35
N GLU A 101 12.87 -5.02 -6.70
CA GLU A 101 14.27 -4.69 -6.99
C GLU A 101 14.40 -3.61 -8.10
N PRO A 102 15.27 -2.60 -7.95
CA PRO A 102 16.35 -2.50 -6.94
C PRO A 102 15.94 -1.80 -5.62
N VAL A 103 14.65 -1.58 -5.37
CA VAL A 103 14.14 -0.91 -4.16
C VAL A 103 14.01 -1.93 -3.03
N SER A 104 14.80 -1.78 -1.99
CA SER A 104 14.81 -2.65 -0.82
C SER A 104 15.03 -1.83 0.46
N PRO A 105 14.36 -2.15 1.58
CA PRO A 105 13.39 -3.24 1.75
C PRO A 105 12.03 -2.96 1.09
N ALA A 106 11.37 -4.00 0.57
CA ALA A 106 10.01 -3.94 0.06
C ALA A 106 9.18 -5.09 0.66
N VAL A 107 8.01 -4.76 1.20
CA VAL A 107 7.16 -5.72 1.94
C VAL A 107 5.70 -5.57 1.57
N GLY A 108 5.00 -6.72 1.55
CA GLY A 108 3.56 -6.82 1.62
C GLY A 108 3.11 -7.16 3.03
N TYR A 109 1.81 -7.04 3.27
CA TYR A 109 1.20 -7.34 4.56
C TYR A 109 0.00 -8.25 4.41
N ARG A 110 -0.14 -9.22 5.33
CA ARG A 110 -1.38 -9.97 5.51
C ARG A 110 -2.01 -9.57 6.85
N ILE A 111 -3.29 -9.21 6.79
CA ILE A 111 -4.07 -8.75 7.94
C ILE A 111 -5.17 -9.78 8.18
N GLN A 112 -5.23 -10.33 9.38
CA GLN A 112 -6.26 -11.26 9.82
C GLN A 112 -7.05 -10.65 10.98
N TYR A 113 -8.37 -10.75 10.89
CA TYR A 113 -9.26 -10.40 11.99
C TYR A 113 -10.31 -11.48 12.11
N LYS A 114 -10.27 -12.24 13.21
CA LYS A 114 -11.11 -13.45 13.42
C LYS A 114 -10.93 -14.43 12.26
N ASP A 115 -12.03 -14.72 11.55
CA ASP A 115 -12.11 -15.63 10.42
C ASP A 115 -11.92 -14.96 9.04
N ARG A 116 -11.64 -13.64 9.04
CA ARG A 116 -11.46 -12.87 7.79
C ARG A 116 -10.01 -12.45 7.60
N SER A 117 -9.60 -12.33 6.34
CA SER A 117 -8.24 -11.90 6.00
C SER A 117 -8.17 -11.11 4.70
N ILE A 118 -7.29 -10.14 4.70
CA ILE A 118 -6.87 -9.41 3.49
C ILE A 118 -5.36 -9.46 3.37
N ALA A 119 -4.85 -9.26 2.15
CA ALA A 119 -3.45 -8.98 1.93
C ALA A 119 -3.28 -7.74 1.07
N ILE A 120 -2.18 -7.03 1.30
CA ILE A 120 -1.78 -5.82 0.55
C ILE A 120 -0.39 -6.08 0.00
N SER A 121 -0.24 -6.02 -1.32
CA SER A 121 1.01 -6.38 -2.00
C SER A 121 2.19 -5.44 -1.68
N GLY A 122 1.93 -4.15 -1.45
CA GLY A 122 2.97 -3.14 -1.69
C GLY A 122 3.30 -3.09 -3.19
N ASP A 123 4.33 -2.34 -3.58
CA ASP A 123 4.81 -2.36 -4.96
C ASP A 123 5.66 -3.60 -5.20
N THR A 124 5.40 -4.28 -6.31
CA THR A 124 6.06 -5.57 -6.61
C THR A 124 5.88 -5.98 -8.08
N ALA A 125 6.87 -6.58 -8.68
CA ALA A 125 6.65 -7.47 -9.81
C ALA A 125 5.83 -8.70 -9.37
N LYS A 126 5.36 -9.54 -10.32
CA LYS A 126 4.70 -10.81 -9.96
C LYS A 126 5.66 -11.65 -9.10
N SER A 127 5.31 -11.89 -7.84
CA SER A 127 6.16 -12.52 -6.84
C SER A 127 5.60 -13.86 -6.38
N ALA A 128 6.40 -14.92 -6.49
CA ALA A 128 6.03 -16.24 -5.99
C ALA A 128 5.87 -16.25 -4.47
N ASN A 129 6.72 -15.49 -3.75
CA ASN A 129 6.61 -15.34 -2.30
C ASN A 129 5.30 -14.66 -1.89
N LEU A 130 4.89 -13.59 -2.60
CA LEU A 130 3.59 -12.94 -2.37
C LEU A 130 2.46 -13.96 -2.52
N ILE A 131 2.44 -14.72 -3.61
CA ILE A 131 1.40 -15.73 -3.88
C ILE A 131 1.35 -16.76 -2.74
N GLU A 132 2.50 -17.25 -2.26
CA GLU A 132 2.57 -18.19 -1.16
C GLU A 132 2.06 -17.61 0.15
N MET A 133 2.49 -16.38 0.50
CA MET A 133 2.14 -15.72 1.76
C MET A 133 0.67 -15.25 1.82
N THR A 134 0.02 -15.11 0.67
CA THR A 134 -1.36 -14.64 0.56
C THR A 134 -2.37 -15.76 0.27
N GLN A 135 -1.96 -17.03 0.36
CA GLN A 135 -2.84 -18.18 0.11
C GLN A 135 -4.15 -18.09 0.92
N GLY A 136 -5.28 -18.20 0.21
CA GLY A 136 -6.61 -18.28 0.78
C GLY A 136 -7.09 -17.02 1.49
N VAL A 137 -6.57 -15.83 1.14
CA VAL A 137 -7.13 -14.58 1.66
C VAL A 137 -8.51 -14.30 1.05
N ASP A 138 -9.38 -13.62 1.80
CA ASP A 138 -10.66 -13.19 1.25
C ASP A 138 -10.48 -12.16 0.14
N VAL A 139 -9.64 -11.15 0.37
CA VAL A 139 -9.36 -10.10 -0.61
C VAL A 139 -7.86 -9.86 -0.72
N LEU A 140 -7.36 -9.90 -1.94
CA LEU A 140 -6.02 -9.46 -2.29
C LEU A 140 -6.08 -8.03 -2.84
N PHE A 141 -5.47 -7.08 -2.13
CA PHE A 141 -5.17 -5.75 -2.67
C PHE A 141 -3.83 -5.82 -3.37
N HIS A 142 -3.81 -5.64 -4.69
CA HIS A 142 -2.59 -5.73 -5.49
C HIS A 142 -2.36 -4.47 -6.32
N GLU A 143 -1.12 -3.99 -6.36
CA GLU A 143 -0.74 -2.91 -7.27
C GLU A 143 -0.79 -3.37 -8.72
N ALA A 144 -0.95 -2.45 -9.66
CA ALA A 144 -0.73 -2.80 -11.06
C ALA A 144 -0.33 -1.62 -11.93
N LEU A 145 0.61 -1.90 -12.86
CA LEU A 145 1.09 -0.96 -13.86
C LEU A 145 0.72 -1.44 -15.27
N SER A 146 -0.04 -0.63 -16.02
CA SER A 146 -0.34 -0.92 -17.42
C SER A 146 0.89 -0.70 -18.32
N LYS A 147 1.63 -1.77 -18.58
CA LYS A 147 2.81 -1.74 -19.48
C LYS A 147 2.45 -1.18 -20.87
N VAL A 148 1.20 -1.36 -21.33
CA VAL A 148 0.71 -0.82 -22.62
C VAL A 148 0.60 0.70 -22.59
N ILE A 149 -0.04 1.26 -21.55
CA ILE A 149 -0.22 2.71 -21.43
C ILE A 149 1.12 3.39 -21.18
N VAL A 150 1.95 2.85 -20.28
CA VAL A 150 3.27 3.41 -19.96
C VAL A 150 4.20 3.43 -21.17
N ARG A 151 4.20 2.38 -22.01
CA ARG A 151 4.97 2.39 -23.27
C ARG A 151 4.49 3.48 -24.26
N ARG A 152 3.19 3.81 -24.28
CA ARG A 152 2.68 4.94 -25.08
C ARG A 152 3.15 6.28 -24.51
N MET A 153 3.15 6.42 -23.18
CA MET A 153 3.71 7.61 -22.50
C MET A 153 5.20 7.77 -22.80
N ASN A 154 5.97 6.68 -22.77
CA ASN A 154 7.38 6.67 -23.15
C ASN A 154 7.61 7.18 -24.58
N ALA A 155 6.82 6.68 -25.54
CA ALA A 155 6.91 7.13 -26.92
C ALA A 155 6.58 8.62 -27.08
N ALA A 156 5.57 9.11 -26.36
CA ALA A 156 5.23 10.53 -26.32
C ALA A 156 6.34 11.39 -25.70
N ALA A 157 6.93 10.94 -24.59
CA ALA A 157 8.05 11.62 -23.92
C ALA A 157 9.27 11.73 -24.85
N LYS A 158 9.62 10.65 -25.56
CA LYS A 158 10.70 10.65 -26.56
C LYS A 158 10.42 11.65 -27.70
N THR A 159 9.18 11.67 -28.21
CA THR A 159 8.77 12.60 -29.27
C THR A 159 8.85 14.06 -28.81
N ALA A 160 8.51 14.34 -27.54
CA ALA A 160 8.59 15.65 -26.94
C ALA A 160 10.02 16.06 -26.49
N GLY A 161 11.03 15.19 -26.65
CA GLY A 161 12.40 15.44 -26.22
C GLY A 161 12.59 15.44 -24.70
N ASN A 162 11.63 14.90 -23.94
CA ASN A 162 11.73 14.76 -22.48
C ASN A 162 12.47 13.46 -22.11
N SER A 163 13.80 13.52 -22.08
CA SER A 163 14.65 12.36 -21.84
C SER A 163 14.49 11.79 -20.42
N GLY A 164 14.24 12.64 -19.42
CA GLY A 164 14.02 12.19 -18.02
C GLY A 164 12.75 11.34 -17.92
N MET A 165 11.61 11.84 -18.41
CA MET A 165 10.37 11.07 -18.42
C MET A 165 10.47 9.80 -19.30
N ALA A 166 11.18 9.87 -20.42
CA ALA A 166 11.43 8.70 -21.26
C ALA A 166 12.25 7.63 -20.54
N GLN A 167 13.21 8.01 -19.68
CA GLN A 167 13.95 7.07 -18.87
C GLN A 167 13.07 6.47 -17.76
N ILE A 168 12.41 7.31 -16.95
CA ILE A 168 11.54 6.86 -15.86
C ILE A 168 10.49 5.87 -16.36
N THR A 169 9.78 6.19 -17.46
CA THR A 169 8.75 5.31 -18.03
C THR A 169 9.29 4.01 -18.64
N MET A 170 10.60 3.87 -18.78
CA MET A 170 11.24 2.58 -19.10
C MET A 170 11.59 1.80 -17.85
N ASP A 171 12.15 2.50 -16.85
CA ASP A 171 12.65 1.87 -15.63
C ASP A 171 11.50 1.23 -14.80
N ILE A 172 10.32 1.89 -14.77
CA ILE A 172 9.17 1.38 -14.00
C ILE A 172 8.50 0.13 -14.61
N LEU A 173 8.92 -0.34 -15.79
CA LEU A 173 8.27 -1.47 -16.48
C LEU A 173 8.65 -2.85 -15.92
N ASP A 174 9.73 -2.96 -15.17
CA ASP A 174 10.31 -4.23 -14.76
C ASP A 174 10.21 -4.54 -13.27
N TYR A 175 9.79 -3.57 -12.45
CA TYR A 175 9.60 -3.77 -11.01
C TYR A 175 8.16 -3.59 -10.50
N HIS A 176 7.19 -3.54 -11.43
CA HIS A 176 5.75 -3.54 -11.15
C HIS A 176 5.04 -4.68 -11.88
N ALA A 177 4.01 -5.23 -11.25
CA ALA A 177 3.13 -6.19 -11.89
C ALA A 177 2.25 -5.53 -12.95
N SER A 178 1.97 -6.23 -14.05
CA SER A 178 0.88 -5.83 -14.95
C SER A 178 -0.49 -6.20 -14.36
N PRO A 179 -1.60 -5.60 -14.86
CA PRO A 179 -2.94 -5.95 -14.39
C PRO A 179 -3.25 -7.46 -14.52
N VAL A 180 -2.79 -8.09 -15.61
CA VAL A 180 -2.94 -9.54 -15.82
C VAL A 180 -2.11 -10.32 -14.79
N GLU A 181 -0.85 -9.91 -14.52
CA GLU A 181 -0.01 -10.55 -13.50
C GLU A 181 -0.59 -10.40 -12.09
N ALA A 182 -1.27 -9.29 -11.77
CA ALA A 182 -2.01 -9.12 -10.51
C ALA A 182 -3.20 -10.08 -10.42
N ALA A 183 -3.97 -10.24 -11.51
CA ALA A 183 -5.08 -11.18 -11.60
C ALA A 183 -4.59 -12.65 -11.49
N GLU A 184 -3.51 -13.01 -12.18
CA GLU A 184 -2.85 -14.32 -12.04
C GLU A 184 -2.39 -14.58 -10.60
N SER A 185 -1.83 -13.57 -9.92
CA SER A 185 -1.40 -13.69 -8.53
C SER A 185 -2.59 -13.96 -7.61
N ALA A 186 -3.73 -13.29 -7.82
CA ALA A 186 -4.96 -13.54 -7.06
C ALA A 186 -5.51 -14.96 -7.30
N GLN A 187 -5.49 -15.44 -8.55
CA GLN A 187 -5.92 -16.80 -8.92
C GLN A 187 -5.03 -17.85 -8.26
N GLU A 188 -3.72 -17.70 -8.39
CA GLU A 188 -2.74 -18.64 -7.82
C GLU A 188 -2.75 -18.62 -6.29
N ALA A 189 -3.02 -17.48 -5.66
CA ALA A 189 -3.21 -17.36 -4.22
C ALA A 189 -4.56 -17.92 -3.75
N GLY A 190 -5.52 -18.20 -4.64
CA GLY A 190 -6.86 -18.63 -4.27
C GLY A 190 -7.62 -17.55 -3.48
N ALA A 191 -7.39 -16.27 -3.78
CA ALA A 191 -8.15 -15.17 -3.23
C ALA A 191 -9.61 -15.22 -3.70
N SER A 192 -10.55 -14.73 -2.89
CA SER A 192 -11.97 -14.67 -3.28
C SER A 192 -12.29 -13.42 -4.11
N ALA A 193 -11.57 -12.32 -3.90
CA ALA A 193 -11.66 -11.10 -4.69
C ALA A 193 -10.31 -10.42 -4.85
N LEU A 194 -10.15 -9.65 -5.92
CA LEU A 194 -9.00 -8.81 -6.23
C LEU A 194 -9.42 -7.35 -6.24
N VAL A 195 -8.77 -6.54 -5.44
CA VAL A 195 -8.89 -5.09 -5.50
C VAL A 195 -7.57 -4.53 -6.01
N VAL A 196 -7.58 -3.94 -7.19
CA VAL A 196 -6.40 -3.29 -7.75
C VAL A 196 -6.30 -1.88 -7.17
N TYR A 197 -5.22 -1.60 -6.47
CA TYR A 197 -4.88 -0.28 -5.96
C TYR A 197 -3.53 0.17 -6.54
N HIS A 198 -3.02 1.35 -6.21
CA HIS A 198 -1.77 1.86 -6.78
C HIS A 198 -1.73 1.69 -8.31
N VAL A 199 -2.77 2.22 -8.95
CA VAL A 199 -3.01 2.06 -10.40
C VAL A 199 -2.07 2.97 -11.20
N VAL A 200 -1.16 2.41 -11.98
CA VAL A 200 -0.16 3.15 -12.75
C VAL A 200 -0.35 2.95 -14.26
N PRO A 201 -0.47 4.04 -15.03
CA PRO A 201 -0.73 5.41 -14.59
C PRO A 201 -2.18 5.62 -14.13
N PRO A 202 -2.51 6.75 -13.50
CA PRO A 202 -3.90 7.09 -13.20
C PRO A 202 -4.81 7.00 -14.43
N LEU A 203 -6.05 6.54 -14.26
CA LEU A 203 -7.02 6.29 -15.32
C LEU A 203 -8.12 7.37 -15.34
N PRO A 204 -7.84 8.59 -15.80
CA PRO A 204 -8.78 9.73 -15.70
C PRO A 204 -10.02 9.61 -16.58
N ILE A 205 -10.07 8.63 -17.47
CA ILE A 205 -11.20 8.42 -18.40
C ILE A 205 -11.47 6.92 -18.58
N SER A 206 -12.75 6.53 -18.66
CA SER A 206 -13.19 5.13 -18.78
C SER A 206 -12.56 4.32 -19.92
N PRO A 207 -12.26 4.87 -21.13
CA PRO A 207 -11.56 4.09 -22.15
C PRO A 207 -10.18 3.57 -21.75
N LEU A 208 -9.47 4.27 -20.84
CA LEU A 208 -8.18 3.80 -20.31
C LEU A 208 -8.37 2.65 -19.34
N GLU A 209 -9.45 2.64 -18.57
CA GLU A 209 -9.80 1.53 -17.68
C GLU A 209 -10.04 0.23 -18.48
N GLY A 210 -10.75 0.30 -19.61
CA GLY A 210 -10.91 -0.86 -20.48
C GLY A 210 -9.59 -1.43 -21.01
N ILE A 211 -8.63 -0.54 -21.36
CA ILE A 211 -7.28 -0.97 -21.78
C ILE A 211 -6.51 -1.57 -20.58
N PHE A 212 -6.70 -1.03 -19.40
CA PHE A 212 -6.05 -1.51 -18.18
C PHE A 212 -6.57 -2.90 -17.78
N LYS A 213 -7.87 -3.13 -17.85
CA LYS A 213 -8.54 -4.40 -17.47
C LYS A 213 -8.37 -5.52 -18.50
N GLU A 214 -7.88 -5.23 -19.72
CA GLU A 214 -7.80 -6.21 -20.79
C GLU A 214 -7.04 -7.48 -20.37
N GLY A 215 -7.72 -8.62 -20.38
CA GLY A 215 -7.17 -9.94 -20.05
C GLY A 215 -7.21 -10.31 -18.56
N MET A 216 -7.65 -9.44 -17.66
CA MET A 216 -7.74 -9.77 -16.24
C MET A 216 -8.84 -10.80 -15.95
N ASP A 217 -10.01 -10.66 -16.60
CA ASP A 217 -11.15 -11.58 -16.43
C ASP A 217 -10.86 -13.01 -16.96
N ASP A 218 -9.88 -13.14 -17.87
CA ASP A 218 -9.41 -14.43 -18.35
C ASP A 218 -8.39 -15.08 -17.38
N ALA A 219 -7.80 -14.29 -16.50
CA ALA A 219 -6.74 -14.70 -15.57
C ALA A 219 -7.24 -14.96 -14.14
N PHE A 220 -8.40 -14.42 -13.76
CA PHE A 220 -8.96 -14.57 -12.42
C PHE A 220 -10.48 -14.78 -12.48
N ASP A 221 -10.97 -15.84 -11.82
CA ASP A 221 -12.38 -16.23 -11.79
C ASP A 221 -13.23 -15.46 -10.75
N GLY A 222 -12.59 -14.74 -9.84
CA GLY A 222 -13.24 -13.98 -8.77
C GLY A 222 -13.62 -12.56 -9.19
N GLU A 223 -14.17 -11.80 -8.25
CA GLU A 223 -14.51 -10.39 -8.45
C GLU A 223 -13.26 -9.52 -8.56
N ILE A 224 -13.22 -8.62 -9.55
CA ILE A 224 -12.12 -7.67 -9.77
C ILE A 224 -12.64 -6.23 -9.69
N GLU A 225 -12.14 -5.48 -8.73
CA GLU A 225 -12.39 -4.04 -8.62
C GLU A 225 -11.11 -3.24 -8.90
N ILE A 226 -11.20 -2.22 -9.76
CA ILE A 226 -10.15 -1.20 -9.90
C ILE A 226 -10.50 -0.06 -8.96
N SER A 227 -9.82 0.02 -7.84
CA SER A 227 -10.18 0.97 -6.80
C SER A 227 -9.88 2.42 -7.15
N VAL A 228 -10.69 3.30 -6.58
CA VAL A 228 -10.49 4.74 -6.55
C VAL A 228 -10.48 5.22 -5.10
N ASP A 229 -10.10 6.47 -4.88
CA ASP A 229 -10.15 7.06 -3.54
C ASP A 229 -11.58 7.00 -2.98
N GLY A 230 -11.75 6.36 -1.83
CA GLY A 230 -13.04 6.13 -1.21
C GLY A 230 -13.66 4.76 -1.47
N THR A 231 -13.04 3.90 -2.30
CA THR A 231 -13.43 2.49 -2.39
C THR A 231 -13.36 1.84 -1.02
N PHE A 232 -14.46 1.22 -0.61
CA PHE A 232 -14.62 0.60 0.69
C PHE A 232 -14.90 -0.90 0.55
N VAL A 233 -14.19 -1.72 1.32
CA VAL A 233 -14.38 -3.17 1.36
C VAL A 233 -14.82 -3.59 2.75
N SER A 234 -15.96 -4.30 2.83
CA SER A 234 -16.53 -4.82 4.06
C SER A 234 -16.48 -6.36 4.07
N LEU A 235 -15.93 -6.91 5.16
CA LEU A 235 -15.78 -8.35 5.40
C LEU A 235 -16.37 -8.71 6.76
N PRO A 236 -17.69 -8.91 6.89
CA PRO A 236 -18.31 -9.22 8.16
C PRO A 236 -17.79 -10.55 8.74
N ALA A 237 -17.31 -10.54 9.99
CA ALA A 237 -16.86 -11.74 10.67
C ALA A 237 -18.02 -12.76 10.85
N GLY A 238 -17.72 -14.04 10.70
CA GLY A 238 -18.72 -15.13 10.74
C GLY A 238 -19.55 -15.25 9.46
N SER A 239 -19.14 -14.60 8.38
CA SER A 239 -19.77 -14.61 7.06
C SER A 239 -18.72 -14.77 5.97
N ASN A 240 -19.10 -15.29 4.80
CA ASN A 240 -18.27 -15.28 3.60
C ASN A 240 -18.57 -14.08 2.68
N GLU A 241 -19.40 -13.16 3.14
CA GLU A 241 -19.77 -11.97 2.38
C GLU A 241 -18.55 -11.07 2.16
N ILE A 242 -18.40 -10.59 0.94
CA ILE A 242 -17.45 -9.56 0.52
C ILE A 242 -18.31 -8.49 -0.15
N ASP A 243 -18.29 -7.27 0.39
CA ASP A 243 -19.03 -6.14 -0.14
C ASP A 243 -18.01 -5.05 -0.52
N ILE A 244 -17.98 -4.71 -1.80
CA ILE A 244 -17.06 -3.70 -2.36
C ILE A 244 -17.90 -2.57 -2.91
N ASP A 245 -17.76 -1.39 -2.35
CA ASP A 245 -18.50 -0.18 -2.73
C ASP A 245 -17.50 0.91 -3.16
N SER A 246 -17.71 1.44 -4.36
CA SER A 246 -16.90 2.53 -4.94
C SER A 246 -17.79 3.74 -5.21
N PRO A 247 -17.31 4.99 -4.97
CA PRO A 247 -18.09 6.21 -5.11
C PRO A 247 -18.49 6.53 -6.56
#